data_ccc7955950ead960a875827d842b6bbe
#
_entry.id   ccc7955950ead960a875827d842b6bbe
#
_cell.length_a   1.000
_cell.length_b   1.000
_cell.length_c   1.000
_cell.angle_alpha   90.00
_cell.angle_beta   90.00
_cell.angle_gamma   90.00
#
_symmetry.space_group_name_H-M   'P 1'
#
loop_
_entity.id
_entity.type
_entity.pdbx_description
1 polymer ?
#
loop_
_entity_poly.entity_id
_entity_poly.type
_entity_poly.pdbx_seq_one_letter_code
_entity_poly.pdbx_strand_id
1 'polypeptide(L)'
;MAEASGAVKDIYAVGEIPPQFHVPEKMWAWAIRKERHGRPLQAMQLEQVPVPEIGEEEALVLVMAAGVNYNGVWAGLGEPISPLDVHKQPYHVAGSDASGIVWAVGSKVKRWKPGDEVVIHCNQDDGDDEACNGGDPMFSPSQRIWGYETSDGSFAQFCKVQARQLMPRPKHLTWEEAACYTLTLATAYRMLFGWRPNVIRPGQHVLVWGASGGLGVFATQLCAVTGAHAIGVVSSEDKKDYVLSMGAKAVLNRKDFNCWGQLPPVNGEGFADYMKECRKFGKAIWDITGKRDVDMVFEHPGEATFPVSVFVVKRGGMVVICAGTTGYNLTMDARFLWMRQKRVQGSHFAHLYHASQANQLVIDRRIDPAMSEVLPWDKIPDAHEKMLDNKHAPGNMAVLVSSPRSGLRTYEDVLEASAARG
;
A
#
# COMPACT_ATOMS: atom_id res chain seq x y z
N MET A 1 -27.42 -22.58 -9.65
CA MET A 1 -26.91 -21.20 -9.85
C MET A 1 -28.13 -20.33 -10.11
N ALA A 2 -28.45 -19.41 -9.21
CA ALA A 2 -29.54 -18.47 -9.45
C ALA A 2 -29.09 -17.47 -10.53
N GLU A 3 -29.73 -17.49 -11.67
CA GLU A 3 -29.55 -16.46 -12.69
C GLU A 3 -30.07 -15.13 -12.12
N ALA A 4 -29.21 -14.12 -12.03
CA ALA A 4 -29.64 -12.75 -11.75
C ALA A 4 -30.43 -12.26 -12.97
N SER A 5 -31.75 -12.40 -12.95
CA SER A 5 -32.68 -12.00 -14.03
C SER A 5 -33.00 -10.49 -13.94
N GLY A 6 -31.96 -9.64 -13.87
CA GLY A 6 -32.13 -8.19 -13.95
C GLY A 6 -32.21 -7.70 -15.39
N ALA A 7 -32.96 -6.60 -15.63
CA ALA A 7 -32.96 -5.96 -16.93
C ALA A 7 -31.55 -5.43 -17.25
N VAL A 8 -31.12 -5.60 -18.50
CA VAL A 8 -29.87 -5.04 -19.02
C VAL A 8 -29.98 -3.52 -19.05
N LYS A 9 -29.00 -2.82 -18.46
CA LYS A 9 -28.94 -1.36 -18.37
C LYS A 9 -27.59 -0.86 -18.89
N ASP A 10 -27.55 0.36 -19.39
CA ASP A 10 -26.31 1.02 -19.79
C ASP A 10 -25.45 1.45 -18.60
N ILE A 11 -26.06 1.61 -17.42
CA ILE A 11 -25.42 1.95 -16.15
C ILE A 11 -26.20 1.35 -14.98
N TYR A 12 -25.51 0.89 -13.96
CA TYR A 12 -26.09 0.34 -12.73
C TYR A 12 -25.79 1.27 -11.55
N ALA A 13 -26.71 1.32 -10.58
CA ALA A 13 -26.46 2.06 -9.34
C ALA A 13 -25.29 1.42 -8.56
N VAL A 14 -24.61 2.21 -7.73
CA VAL A 14 -23.54 1.68 -6.86
C VAL A 14 -24.12 0.67 -5.87
N GLY A 15 -23.50 -0.51 -5.80
CA GLY A 15 -24.00 -1.65 -5.01
C GLY A 15 -25.06 -2.50 -5.73
N GLU A 16 -25.51 -2.13 -6.92
CA GLU A 16 -26.30 -2.97 -7.80
C GLU A 16 -25.38 -3.83 -8.66
N ILE A 17 -25.58 -5.14 -8.65
CA ILE A 17 -24.76 -6.07 -9.44
C ILE A 17 -25.40 -6.26 -10.82
N PRO A 18 -24.65 -6.00 -11.91
CA PRO A 18 -25.13 -6.29 -13.26
C PRO A 18 -25.49 -7.78 -13.45
N PRO A 19 -26.37 -8.14 -14.42
CA PRO A 19 -26.54 -9.54 -14.80
C PRO A 19 -25.21 -10.22 -15.09
N GLN A 20 -25.10 -11.49 -14.78
CA GLN A 20 -23.84 -12.21 -14.76
C GLN A 20 -23.02 -12.01 -16.03
N PHE A 21 -21.84 -11.40 -15.85
CA PHE A 21 -20.86 -11.04 -16.89
C PHE A 21 -21.36 -10.07 -17.98
N HIS A 22 -22.50 -9.41 -17.75
CA HIS A 22 -22.87 -8.26 -18.59
C HIS A 22 -21.99 -7.06 -18.24
N VAL A 23 -21.35 -6.49 -19.26
CA VAL A 23 -20.53 -5.27 -19.14
C VAL A 23 -21.39 -4.09 -19.58
N PRO A 24 -21.74 -3.14 -18.69
CA PRO A 24 -22.51 -1.96 -19.07
C PRO A 24 -21.65 -0.99 -19.89
N GLU A 25 -22.28 -0.05 -20.61
CA GLU A 25 -21.54 0.99 -21.34
C GLU A 25 -20.84 1.98 -20.41
N LYS A 26 -21.46 2.29 -19.28
CA LYS A 26 -21.00 3.29 -18.31
C LYS A 26 -20.96 2.73 -16.89
N MET A 27 -20.15 3.37 -16.09
CA MET A 27 -20.03 3.09 -14.66
C MET A 27 -19.89 4.37 -13.84
N TRP A 28 -20.15 4.29 -12.54
CA TRP A 28 -19.80 5.33 -11.59
C TRP A 28 -18.35 5.18 -11.16
N ALA A 29 -17.63 6.32 -11.14
CA ALA A 29 -16.24 6.40 -10.69
C ALA A 29 -15.99 7.72 -9.96
N TRP A 30 -15.07 7.68 -8.98
CA TRP A 30 -14.49 8.87 -8.38
C TRP A 30 -13.34 9.35 -9.26
N ALA A 31 -13.62 10.32 -10.11
CA ALA A 31 -12.71 10.83 -11.12
C ALA A 31 -11.95 12.08 -10.63
N ILE A 32 -10.68 12.14 -10.95
CA ILE A 32 -9.80 13.31 -10.78
C ILE A 32 -9.57 13.93 -12.16
N ARG A 33 -9.67 15.26 -12.26
CA ARG A 33 -9.34 16.02 -13.47
C ARG A 33 -8.25 17.05 -13.19
N LYS A 34 -7.46 17.38 -14.19
CA LYS A 34 -6.28 18.25 -14.03
C LYS A 34 -6.63 19.62 -13.44
N GLU A 35 -7.73 20.20 -13.86
CA GLU A 35 -8.23 21.50 -13.37
C GLU A 35 -8.77 21.47 -11.93
N ARG A 36 -8.92 20.27 -11.35
CA ARG A 36 -9.43 20.08 -9.98
C ARG A 36 -8.36 19.64 -8.99
N HIS A 37 -7.09 19.55 -9.40
CA HIS A 37 -6.04 19.19 -8.46
C HIS A 37 -6.09 20.03 -7.19
N GLY A 38 -5.96 19.40 -6.04
CA GLY A 38 -6.11 19.98 -4.73
C GLY A 38 -6.38 18.93 -3.68
N ARG A 39 -6.93 19.35 -2.55
CA ARG A 39 -7.30 18.41 -1.48
C ARG A 39 -8.30 17.35 -1.98
N PRO A 40 -8.26 16.11 -1.43
CA PRO A 40 -9.09 15.01 -1.92
C PRO A 40 -10.57 15.31 -2.06
N LEU A 41 -11.18 16.04 -1.13
CA LEU A 41 -12.58 16.47 -1.19
C LEU A 41 -12.89 17.37 -2.41
N GLN A 42 -11.92 18.11 -2.91
CA GLN A 42 -12.05 18.93 -4.11
C GLN A 42 -11.75 18.13 -5.38
N ALA A 43 -10.67 17.38 -5.36
CA ALA A 43 -10.11 16.72 -6.54
C ALA A 43 -10.95 15.52 -7.00
N MET A 44 -11.41 14.68 -6.05
CA MET A 44 -12.18 13.48 -6.34
C MET A 44 -13.66 13.81 -6.43
N GLN A 45 -14.26 13.63 -7.60
CA GLN A 45 -15.68 13.87 -7.81
C GLN A 45 -16.34 12.66 -8.47
N LEU A 46 -17.58 12.37 -8.07
CA LEU A 46 -18.35 11.26 -8.61
C LEU A 46 -18.84 11.59 -10.03
N GLU A 47 -18.44 10.79 -11.00
CA GLU A 47 -18.78 10.97 -12.41
C GLU A 47 -19.24 9.64 -13.04
N GLN A 48 -20.06 9.76 -14.08
CA GLN A 48 -20.32 8.65 -15.00
C GLN A 48 -19.24 8.64 -16.08
N VAL A 49 -18.54 7.52 -16.19
CA VAL A 49 -17.48 7.33 -17.18
C VAL A 49 -17.72 6.04 -17.96
N PRO A 50 -17.18 5.88 -19.17
CA PRO A 50 -17.23 4.61 -19.87
C PRO A 50 -16.57 3.49 -19.06
N VAL A 51 -17.12 2.27 -19.13
CA VAL A 51 -16.39 1.09 -18.65
C VAL A 51 -15.19 0.87 -19.57
N PRO A 52 -13.96 0.66 -19.02
CA PRO A 52 -12.77 0.55 -19.85
C PRO A 52 -12.79 -0.71 -20.72
N GLU A 53 -12.44 -0.57 -21.99
CA GLU A 53 -12.21 -1.69 -22.90
C GLU A 53 -10.92 -2.41 -22.51
N ILE A 54 -10.93 -3.76 -22.56
CA ILE A 54 -9.78 -4.60 -22.22
C ILE A 54 -9.05 -5.07 -23.48
N GLY A 55 -7.71 -5.09 -23.40
CA GLY A 55 -6.85 -5.70 -24.40
C GLY A 55 -6.77 -7.21 -24.26
N GLU A 56 -6.03 -7.86 -25.16
CA GLU A 56 -5.93 -9.33 -25.24
C GLU A 56 -5.36 -10.01 -24.00
N GLU A 57 -4.53 -9.31 -23.21
CA GLU A 57 -3.86 -9.82 -22.00
C GLU A 57 -4.40 -9.18 -20.71
N GLU A 58 -5.49 -8.44 -20.82
CA GLU A 58 -6.10 -7.71 -19.70
C GLU A 58 -7.34 -8.40 -19.15
N ALA A 59 -7.74 -7.98 -17.99
CA ALA A 59 -8.98 -8.39 -17.34
C ALA A 59 -9.77 -7.17 -16.88
N LEU A 60 -11.09 -7.27 -16.99
CA LEU A 60 -12.05 -6.37 -16.34
C LEU A 60 -12.46 -7.02 -15.02
N VAL A 61 -12.34 -6.27 -13.94
CA VAL A 61 -12.72 -6.73 -12.60
C VAL A 61 -13.88 -5.87 -12.07
N LEU A 62 -14.97 -6.52 -11.67
CA LEU A 62 -16.02 -5.89 -10.86
C LEU A 62 -15.48 -5.72 -9.45
N VAL A 63 -15.27 -4.48 -9.04
CA VAL A 63 -14.64 -4.13 -7.76
C VAL A 63 -15.67 -4.31 -6.64
N MET A 64 -15.41 -5.22 -5.69
CA MET A 64 -16.24 -5.41 -4.50
C MET A 64 -15.90 -4.41 -3.41
N ALA A 65 -14.60 -4.24 -3.15
CA ALA A 65 -14.06 -3.26 -2.22
C ALA A 65 -12.70 -2.77 -2.70
N ALA A 66 -12.31 -1.56 -2.29
CA ALA A 66 -11.04 -0.93 -2.63
C ALA A 66 -10.30 -0.46 -1.37
N GLY A 67 -8.97 -0.56 -1.38
CA GLY A 67 -8.12 -0.07 -0.30
C GLY A 67 -7.76 1.40 -0.48
N VAL A 68 -7.64 2.12 0.63
CA VAL A 68 -7.24 3.53 0.67
C VAL A 68 -5.75 3.63 0.93
N ASN A 69 -5.02 4.23 0.00
CA ASN A 69 -3.57 4.40 0.07
C ASN A 69 -3.15 5.85 -0.16
N TYR A 70 -1.98 6.23 0.34
CA TYR A 70 -1.49 7.61 0.24
C TYR A 70 -1.24 8.07 -1.21
N ASN A 71 -1.02 7.16 -2.14
CA ASN A 71 -0.94 7.48 -3.57
C ASN A 71 -2.24 8.09 -4.12
N GLY A 72 -3.41 7.74 -3.57
CA GLY A 72 -4.66 8.42 -3.91
C GLY A 72 -4.71 9.87 -3.45
N VAL A 73 -4.07 10.18 -2.30
CA VAL A 73 -3.87 11.57 -1.84
C VAL A 73 -2.99 12.32 -2.83
N TRP A 74 -1.84 11.76 -3.20
CA TRP A 74 -0.94 12.36 -4.20
C TRP A 74 -1.62 12.56 -5.56
N ALA A 75 -2.41 11.59 -6.00
CA ALA A 75 -3.18 11.73 -7.24
C ALA A 75 -4.15 12.90 -7.21
N GLY A 76 -4.83 13.11 -6.07
CA GLY A 76 -5.70 14.27 -5.85
C GLY A 76 -4.94 15.58 -5.89
N LEU A 77 -3.82 15.67 -5.17
CA LEU A 77 -2.96 16.86 -5.13
C LEU A 77 -2.28 17.14 -6.48
N GLY A 78 -2.06 16.14 -7.31
CA GLY A 78 -1.24 16.21 -8.52
C GLY A 78 0.26 16.30 -8.21
N GLU A 79 0.70 15.76 -7.09
CA GLU A 79 2.06 15.81 -6.56
C GLU A 79 2.58 14.40 -6.22
N PRO A 80 3.92 14.15 -6.30
CA PRO A 80 4.95 15.01 -6.89
C PRO A 80 4.87 15.12 -8.41
N ILE A 81 4.10 14.24 -9.07
CA ILE A 81 3.82 14.24 -10.51
C ILE A 81 2.33 13.97 -10.70
N SER A 82 1.67 14.79 -11.51
CA SER A 82 0.26 14.55 -11.84
C SER A 82 0.09 13.26 -12.64
N PRO A 83 -0.79 12.33 -12.22
CA PRO A 83 -1.08 11.12 -13.00
C PRO A 83 -1.57 11.44 -14.41
N LEU A 84 -2.27 12.56 -14.60
CA LEU A 84 -2.79 13.02 -15.89
C LEU A 84 -1.68 13.49 -16.86
N ASP A 85 -0.47 13.78 -16.35
CA ASP A 85 0.68 14.06 -17.21
C ASP A 85 1.38 12.75 -17.65
N VAL A 86 1.16 11.65 -16.93
CA VAL A 86 1.74 10.34 -17.25
C VAL A 86 0.91 9.61 -18.32
N HIS A 87 -0.39 9.40 -18.09
CA HIS A 87 -1.22 8.57 -19.00
C HIS A 87 -2.04 9.37 -20.03
N LYS A 88 -2.14 10.68 -19.91
CA LYS A 88 -2.80 11.59 -20.87
C LYS A 88 -4.29 11.31 -21.14
N GLN A 89 -4.97 10.56 -20.27
CA GLN A 89 -6.42 10.39 -20.34
C GLN A 89 -7.12 11.67 -19.85
N PRO A 90 -8.39 11.92 -20.23
CA PRO A 90 -9.11 13.13 -19.84
C PRO A 90 -9.49 13.18 -18.36
N TYR A 91 -9.43 12.06 -17.66
CA TYR A 91 -9.63 11.91 -16.22
C TYR A 91 -8.77 10.77 -15.67
N HIS A 92 -8.62 10.73 -14.37
CA HIS A 92 -7.92 9.67 -13.64
C HIS A 92 -8.84 9.07 -12.58
N VAL A 93 -8.95 7.75 -12.56
CA VAL A 93 -9.56 7.01 -11.47
C VAL A 93 -8.43 6.42 -10.63
N ALA A 94 -8.30 6.92 -9.40
CA ALA A 94 -7.27 6.46 -8.48
C ALA A 94 -7.65 5.11 -7.83
N GLY A 95 -6.75 4.61 -6.97
CA GLY A 95 -6.92 3.38 -6.21
C GLY A 95 -6.10 2.22 -6.76
N SER A 96 -5.17 1.73 -5.93
CA SER A 96 -4.15 0.74 -6.31
C SER A 96 -4.27 -0.55 -5.50
N ASP A 97 -5.34 -0.71 -4.75
CA ASP A 97 -5.71 -1.92 -4.02
C ASP A 97 -7.18 -2.25 -4.28
N ALA A 98 -7.48 -3.51 -4.54
CA ALA A 98 -8.86 -3.97 -4.70
C ALA A 98 -9.00 -5.47 -4.42
N SER A 99 -10.19 -5.84 -4.00
CA SER A 99 -10.76 -7.18 -4.09
C SER A 99 -11.96 -7.15 -5.03
N GLY A 100 -12.12 -8.19 -5.84
CA GLY A 100 -13.20 -8.19 -6.81
C GLY A 100 -13.38 -9.53 -7.52
N ILE A 101 -14.22 -9.50 -8.52
CA ILE A 101 -14.58 -10.65 -9.34
C ILE A 101 -14.12 -10.37 -10.76
N VAL A 102 -13.38 -11.29 -11.36
CA VAL A 102 -13.05 -11.25 -12.78
C VAL A 102 -14.36 -11.27 -13.57
N TRP A 103 -14.64 -10.18 -14.30
CA TRP A 103 -15.89 -10.01 -15.02
C TRP A 103 -15.78 -10.35 -16.50
N ALA A 104 -14.65 -9.97 -17.10
CA ALA A 104 -14.27 -10.35 -18.46
C ALA A 104 -12.76 -10.51 -18.55
N VAL A 105 -12.29 -11.28 -19.54
CA VAL A 105 -10.86 -11.49 -19.82
C VAL A 105 -10.59 -11.38 -21.30
N GLY A 106 -9.40 -10.88 -21.65
CA GLY A 106 -8.92 -10.82 -23.02
C GLY A 106 -8.59 -12.21 -23.57
N SER A 107 -8.51 -12.31 -24.89
CA SER A 107 -8.41 -13.58 -25.65
C SER A 107 -7.15 -14.40 -25.36
N LYS A 108 -6.08 -13.77 -24.83
CA LYS A 108 -4.81 -14.45 -24.48
C LYS A 108 -4.72 -14.84 -23.01
N VAL A 109 -5.67 -14.44 -22.17
CA VAL A 109 -5.69 -14.77 -20.73
C VAL A 109 -6.06 -16.24 -20.56
N LYS A 110 -5.19 -17.00 -19.86
CA LYS A 110 -5.37 -18.44 -19.65
C LYS A 110 -5.54 -18.81 -18.17
N ARG A 111 -4.97 -18.02 -17.27
CA ARG A 111 -4.94 -18.30 -15.82
C ARG A 111 -6.25 -17.97 -15.13
N TRP A 112 -6.95 -16.99 -15.61
CA TRP A 112 -8.14 -16.44 -15.00
C TRP A 112 -9.35 -16.56 -15.93
N LYS A 113 -10.52 -16.68 -15.34
CA LYS A 113 -11.80 -16.73 -16.05
C LYS A 113 -12.85 -15.87 -15.35
N PRO A 114 -13.91 -15.46 -16.03
CA PRO A 114 -15.06 -14.79 -15.39
C PRO A 114 -15.58 -15.61 -14.21
N GLY A 115 -15.83 -14.92 -13.09
CA GLY A 115 -16.27 -15.53 -11.83
C GLY A 115 -15.14 -15.83 -10.84
N ASP A 116 -13.87 -15.77 -11.23
CA ASP A 116 -12.77 -15.93 -10.28
C ASP A 116 -12.70 -14.74 -9.31
N GLU A 117 -12.56 -15.02 -8.03
CA GLU A 117 -12.40 -14.02 -6.99
C GLU A 117 -10.93 -13.70 -6.77
N VAL A 118 -10.60 -12.42 -6.85
CA VAL A 118 -9.21 -11.95 -6.91
C VAL A 118 -8.94 -10.78 -5.98
N VAL A 119 -7.66 -10.60 -5.67
CA VAL A 119 -7.07 -9.35 -5.22
C VAL A 119 -6.07 -8.87 -6.26
N ILE A 120 -5.83 -7.56 -6.32
CA ILE A 120 -5.05 -6.94 -7.39
C ILE A 120 -3.73 -6.43 -6.84
N HIS A 121 -2.63 -6.75 -7.53
CA HIS A 121 -1.32 -6.15 -7.31
C HIS A 121 -1.13 -4.92 -8.19
N CYS A 122 -0.56 -3.85 -7.62
CA CYS A 122 -0.52 -2.55 -8.30
C CYS A 122 0.56 -2.40 -9.38
N ASN A 123 1.57 -3.27 -9.46
CA ASN A 123 2.64 -3.11 -10.45
C ASN A 123 2.23 -3.58 -11.84
N GLN A 124 2.52 -2.75 -12.83
CA GLN A 124 2.39 -3.05 -14.26
C GLN A 124 3.72 -2.84 -14.97
N ASP A 125 3.94 -3.55 -16.07
CA ASP A 125 5.03 -3.39 -17.02
C ASP A 125 4.59 -3.95 -18.39
N ASP A 126 5.34 -3.71 -19.48
CA ASP A 126 5.00 -4.26 -20.80
C ASP A 126 5.50 -5.69 -21.03
N GLY A 127 6.35 -6.18 -20.14
CA GLY A 127 6.90 -7.54 -20.22
C GLY A 127 8.00 -7.74 -21.26
N ASP A 128 8.49 -6.69 -21.91
CA ASP A 128 9.31 -6.82 -23.12
C ASP A 128 10.83 -6.81 -22.86
N ASP A 129 11.30 -6.08 -21.85
CA ASP A 129 12.74 -5.93 -21.58
C ASP A 129 13.35 -7.03 -20.69
N GLU A 130 14.68 -6.97 -20.51
CA GLU A 130 15.44 -7.94 -19.70
C GLU A 130 15.07 -7.86 -18.21
N ALA A 131 14.66 -6.69 -17.71
CA ALA A 131 14.21 -6.56 -16.33
C ALA A 131 12.93 -7.36 -16.11
N CYS A 132 12.01 -7.36 -17.08
CA CYS A 132 10.77 -8.14 -17.05
C CYS A 132 11.01 -9.63 -17.32
N ASN A 133 12.02 -10.00 -18.13
CA ASN A 133 12.28 -11.35 -18.60
C ASN A 133 13.46 -12.04 -17.87
N GLY A 134 13.43 -12.06 -16.56
CA GLY A 134 14.41 -12.77 -15.71
C GLY A 134 15.17 -11.88 -14.75
N GLY A 135 15.06 -10.57 -14.89
CA GLY A 135 15.56 -9.59 -13.92
C GLY A 135 14.51 -9.21 -12.87
N ASP A 136 14.54 -7.97 -12.44
CA ASP A 136 13.56 -7.39 -11.53
C ASP A 136 12.69 -6.39 -12.30
N PRO A 137 11.40 -6.69 -12.55
CA PRO A 137 10.49 -5.83 -13.31
C PRO A 137 10.36 -4.40 -12.77
N MET A 138 10.70 -4.18 -11.50
CA MET A 138 10.71 -2.83 -10.92
C MET A 138 11.83 -1.93 -11.46
N PHE A 139 12.76 -2.49 -12.23
CA PHE A 139 13.82 -1.74 -12.92
C PHE A 139 13.49 -1.47 -14.40
N SER A 140 12.38 -2.00 -14.90
CA SER A 140 11.93 -1.74 -16.26
C SER A 140 11.54 -0.26 -16.42
N PRO A 141 11.94 0.41 -17.52
CA PRO A 141 11.44 1.74 -17.88
C PRO A 141 9.92 1.76 -18.14
N SER A 142 9.33 0.61 -18.47
CA SER A 142 7.89 0.46 -18.68
C SER A 142 7.09 0.27 -17.39
N GLN A 143 7.75 0.09 -16.25
CA GLN A 143 7.10 -0.08 -14.96
C GLN A 143 6.15 1.09 -14.66
N ARG A 144 4.93 0.78 -14.25
CA ARG A 144 3.89 1.75 -13.87
C ARG A 144 3.13 1.24 -12.64
N ILE A 145 2.57 2.17 -11.89
CA ILE A 145 1.69 1.86 -10.77
C ILE A 145 0.24 2.01 -11.21
N TRP A 146 -0.47 0.90 -11.22
CA TRP A 146 -1.89 0.87 -11.49
C TRP A 146 -2.67 1.74 -10.49
N GLY A 147 -3.60 2.56 -11.01
CA GLY A 147 -4.39 3.48 -10.20
C GLY A 147 -3.63 4.70 -9.67
N TYR A 148 -2.38 4.93 -10.17
CA TYR A 148 -1.64 6.18 -10.02
C TYR A 148 -1.02 6.62 -11.34
N GLU A 149 -0.19 5.79 -11.97
CA GLU A 149 0.42 6.08 -13.28
C GLU A 149 -0.42 5.57 -14.45
N THR A 150 -1.47 4.77 -14.17
CA THR A 150 -2.48 4.33 -15.14
C THR A 150 -3.86 4.76 -14.70
N SER A 151 -4.78 4.96 -15.65
CA SER A 151 -6.04 5.70 -15.47
C SER A 151 -7.16 4.96 -14.76
N ASP A 152 -7.17 3.61 -14.76
CA ASP A 152 -8.36 2.81 -14.47
C ASP A 152 -8.26 2.07 -13.12
N GLY A 153 -8.08 2.83 -12.04
CA GLY A 153 -7.93 2.33 -10.68
C GLY A 153 -9.23 1.83 -10.03
N SER A 154 -9.13 1.48 -8.74
CA SER A 154 -10.19 0.77 -8.02
C SER A 154 -11.33 1.63 -7.47
N PHE A 155 -11.26 2.95 -7.56
CA PHE A 155 -12.36 3.81 -7.12
C PHE A 155 -13.42 4.00 -8.21
N ALA A 156 -13.79 2.89 -8.86
CA ALA A 156 -14.85 2.75 -9.84
C ALA A 156 -15.52 1.37 -9.70
N GLN A 157 -16.72 1.21 -10.25
CA GLN A 157 -17.44 -0.09 -10.20
C GLN A 157 -16.67 -1.19 -10.93
N PHE A 158 -15.99 -0.85 -12.01
CA PHE A 158 -15.09 -1.73 -12.75
C PHE A 158 -13.72 -1.11 -12.86
N CYS A 159 -12.69 -1.95 -12.82
CA CYS A 159 -11.33 -1.54 -13.12
C CYS A 159 -10.70 -2.46 -14.15
N LYS A 160 -9.77 -1.91 -14.93
CA LYS A 160 -8.99 -2.64 -15.92
C LYS A 160 -7.58 -2.88 -15.41
N VAL A 161 -7.10 -4.11 -15.55
CA VAL A 161 -5.76 -4.52 -15.11
C VAL A 161 -5.14 -5.50 -16.11
N GLN A 162 -3.82 -5.58 -16.14
CA GLN A 162 -3.15 -6.70 -16.78
C GLN A 162 -3.50 -7.99 -16.02
N ALA A 163 -3.89 -9.05 -16.71
CA ALA A 163 -4.34 -10.29 -16.04
C ALA A 163 -3.26 -10.91 -15.13
N ARG A 164 -1.98 -10.62 -15.37
CA ARG A 164 -0.86 -11.05 -14.52
C ARG A 164 -0.81 -10.34 -13.16
N GLN A 165 -1.46 -9.18 -12.99
CA GLN A 165 -1.56 -8.50 -11.69
C GLN A 165 -2.51 -9.19 -10.72
N LEU A 166 -3.36 -10.10 -11.22
CA LEU A 166 -4.36 -10.78 -10.40
C LEU A 166 -3.71 -11.85 -9.53
N MET A 167 -4.13 -11.90 -8.29
CA MET A 167 -3.75 -12.91 -7.30
C MET A 167 -5.02 -13.54 -6.69
N PRO A 168 -4.96 -14.80 -6.23
CA PRO A 168 -6.11 -15.43 -5.60
C PRO A 168 -6.50 -14.68 -4.32
N ARG A 169 -7.78 -14.39 -4.16
CA ARG A 169 -8.30 -13.79 -2.93
C ARG A 169 -8.25 -14.79 -1.77
N PRO A 170 -7.78 -14.40 -0.57
CA PRO A 170 -7.89 -15.23 0.62
C PRO A 170 -9.36 -15.45 0.99
N LYS A 171 -9.84 -16.68 0.87
CA LYS A 171 -11.28 -17.02 1.01
C LYS A 171 -11.86 -16.82 2.43
N HIS A 172 -11.00 -16.74 3.44
CA HIS A 172 -11.41 -16.51 4.83
C HIS A 172 -11.67 -15.04 5.15
N LEU A 173 -11.20 -14.13 4.30
CA LEU A 173 -11.38 -12.68 4.47
C LEU A 173 -12.71 -12.22 3.86
N THR A 174 -13.27 -11.15 4.40
CA THR A 174 -14.33 -10.40 3.76
C THR A 174 -13.77 -9.65 2.53
N TRP A 175 -14.63 -9.06 1.71
CA TRP A 175 -14.20 -8.30 0.53
C TRP A 175 -13.35 -7.10 0.92
N GLU A 176 -13.78 -6.35 1.94
CA GLU A 176 -13.07 -5.18 2.45
C GLU A 176 -11.73 -5.53 3.11
N GLU A 177 -11.65 -6.61 3.89
CA GLU A 177 -10.37 -7.09 4.44
C GLU A 177 -9.42 -7.50 3.32
N ALA A 178 -9.93 -8.14 2.27
CA ALA A 178 -9.13 -8.55 1.13
C ALA A 178 -8.66 -7.39 0.25
N ALA A 179 -9.32 -6.22 0.33
CA ALA A 179 -9.03 -5.07 -0.52
C ALA A 179 -7.94 -4.13 0.01
N CYS A 180 -7.50 -4.23 1.27
CA CYS A 180 -6.75 -3.14 1.91
C CYS A 180 -5.27 -3.45 2.21
N TYR A 181 -4.70 -4.53 1.70
CA TYR A 181 -3.35 -4.94 2.11
C TYR A 181 -2.36 -5.14 0.98
N THR A 182 -2.78 -5.37 -0.26
CA THR A 182 -1.88 -5.88 -1.31
C THR A 182 -0.72 -4.95 -1.62
N LEU A 183 -0.97 -3.66 -1.74
CA LEU A 183 0.06 -2.65 -2.01
C LEU A 183 1.06 -2.53 -0.86
N THR A 184 0.56 -2.27 0.34
CA THR A 184 1.40 -1.97 1.51
C THR A 184 2.14 -3.20 2.02
N LEU A 185 1.50 -4.37 2.03
CA LEU A 185 2.13 -5.63 2.41
C LEU A 185 3.22 -6.05 1.40
N ALA A 186 2.95 -5.97 0.09
CA ALA A 186 3.95 -6.30 -0.92
C ALA A 186 5.15 -5.35 -0.87
N THR A 187 4.91 -4.05 -0.66
CA THR A 187 5.96 -3.05 -0.46
C THR A 187 6.82 -3.37 0.77
N ALA A 188 6.19 -3.65 1.91
CA ALA A 188 6.91 -4.03 3.13
C ALA A 188 7.71 -5.34 2.93
N TYR A 189 7.13 -6.32 2.23
CA TYR A 189 7.81 -7.57 1.90
C TYR A 189 9.07 -7.30 1.07
N ARG A 190 8.98 -6.50 0.00
CA ARG A 190 10.14 -6.15 -0.82
C ARG A 190 11.21 -5.41 -0.01
N MET A 191 10.83 -4.45 0.81
CA MET A 191 11.77 -3.71 1.65
C MET A 191 12.57 -4.62 2.58
N LEU A 192 11.94 -5.65 3.15
CA LEU A 192 12.58 -6.54 4.13
C LEU A 192 13.31 -7.72 3.50
N PHE A 193 12.89 -8.21 2.31
CA PHE A 193 13.39 -9.44 1.70
C PHE A 193 14.01 -9.26 0.31
N GLY A 194 13.80 -8.15 -0.37
CA GLY A 194 14.20 -7.94 -1.76
C GLY A 194 15.68 -7.55 -1.96
N TRP A 195 16.40 -7.12 -0.92
CA TRP A 195 17.67 -6.41 -1.07
C TRP A 195 18.87 -7.18 -0.52
N ARG A 196 19.25 -8.25 -1.21
CA ARG A 196 20.43 -9.06 -0.82
C ARG A 196 21.72 -8.23 -0.81
N PRO A 197 22.65 -8.48 0.12
CA PRO A 197 22.60 -9.50 1.19
C PRO A 197 21.82 -9.08 2.45
N ASN A 198 21.33 -7.84 2.52
CA ASN A 198 20.64 -7.26 3.65
C ASN A 198 19.14 -7.63 3.64
N VAL A 199 18.83 -8.89 3.78
CA VAL A 199 17.47 -9.41 4.02
C VAL A 199 17.31 -9.73 5.50
N ILE A 200 16.11 -9.59 6.05
CA ILE A 200 15.86 -9.92 7.45
C ILE A 200 15.96 -11.43 7.70
N ARG A 201 16.44 -11.80 8.90
CA ARG A 201 16.63 -13.18 9.35
C ARG A 201 16.15 -13.34 10.78
N PRO A 202 15.85 -14.58 11.23
CA PRO A 202 15.49 -14.85 12.63
C PRO A 202 16.52 -14.27 13.62
N GLY A 203 16.02 -13.69 14.71
CA GLY A 203 16.83 -13.08 15.77
C GLY A 203 17.40 -11.69 15.48
N GLN A 204 17.23 -11.16 14.27
CA GLN A 204 17.62 -9.79 13.92
C GLN A 204 16.65 -8.76 14.47
N HIS A 205 17.12 -7.53 14.67
CA HIS A 205 16.30 -6.39 15.11
C HIS A 205 16.08 -5.41 13.96
N VAL A 206 14.83 -5.02 13.79
CA VAL A 206 14.40 -4.03 12.76
C VAL A 206 13.73 -2.86 13.46
N LEU A 207 14.24 -1.65 13.25
CA LEU A 207 13.55 -0.43 13.63
C LEU A 207 12.51 -0.09 12.59
N VAL A 208 11.24 0.03 13.00
CA VAL A 208 10.11 0.27 12.09
C VAL A 208 9.51 1.64 12.39
N TRP A 209 9.73 2.60 11.50
CA TRP A 209 9.10 3.91 11.60
C TRP A 209 7.61 3.81 11.25
N GLY A 210 6.79 4.66 11.91
CA GLY A 210 5.34 4.68 11.65
C GLY A 210 4.69 3.31 11.80
N ALA A 211 5.10 2.55 12.82
CA ALA A 211 4.75 1.15 13.01
C ALA A 211 3.23 0.87 13.13
N SER A 212 2.43 1.89 13.43
CA SER A 212 0.97 1.79 13.49
C SER A 212 0.25 2.08 12.18
N GLY A 213 0.94 2.57 11.15
CA GLY A 213 0.37 2.83 9.81
C GLY A 213 0.42 1.62 8.90
N GLY A 214 -0.20 1.70 7.72
CA GLY A 214 -0.35 0.60 6.79
C GLY A 214 0.95 -0.14 6.43
N LEU A 215 2.03 0.57 6.10
CA LEU A 215 3.34 -0.04 5.83
C LEU A 215 3.98 -0.63 7.09
N GLY A 216 3.99 0.14 8.17
CA GLY A 216 4.69 -0.23 9.40
C GLY A 216 4.08 -1.44 10.09
N VAL A 217 2.76 -1.58 10.06
CA VAL A 217 2.08 -2.74 10.65
C VAL A 217 2.44 -4.04 9.93
N PHE A 218 2.58 -4.02 8.60
CA PHE A 218 3.02 -5.20 7.86
C PHE A 218 4.50 -5.49 8.04
N ALA A 219 5.36 -4.46 8.10
CA ALA A 219 6.76 -4.67 8.45
C ALA A 219 6.90 -5.33 9.83
N THR A 220 6.09 -4.93 10.80
CA THR A 220 6.04 -5.51 12.15
C THR A 220 5.62 -6.98 12.11
N GLN A 221 4.52 -7.31 11.44
CA GLN A 221 4.02 -8.69 11.31
C GLN A 221 5.02 -9.58 10.54
N LEU A 222 5.61 -9.08 9.45
CA LEU A 222 6.61 -9.81 8.66
C LEU A 222 7.84 -10.13 9.51
N CYS A 223 8.30 -9.21 10.36
CA CYS A 223 9.36 -9.51 11.33
C CYS A 223 8.95 -10.65 12.26
N ALA A 224 7.76 -10.59 12.86
CA ALA A 224 7.28 -11.61 13.77
C ALA A 224 7.17 -13.00 13.11
N VAL A 225 6.60 -13.07 11.91
CA VAL A 225 6.44 -14.32 11.14
C VAL A 225 7.78 -14.96 10.81
N THR A 226 8.83 -14.16 10.57
CA THR A 226 10.17 -14.65 10.25
C THR A 226 11.06 -14.90 11.47
N GLY A 227 10.58 -14.62 12.69
CA GLY A 227 11.36 -14.74 13.90
C GLY A 227 12.38 -13.60 14.10
N ALA A 228 12.24 -12.50 13.36
CA ALA A 228 12.94 -11.25 13.62
C ALA A 228 12.15 -10.41 14.64
N HIS A 229 12.78 -9.38 15.18
CA HIS A 229 12.24 -8.55 16.24
C HIS A 229 12.04 -7.12 15.76
N ALA A 230 10.78 -6.71 15.54
CA ALA A 230 10.43 -5.33 15.25
C ALA A 230 10.49 -4.48 16.52
N ILE A 231 11.12 -3.32 16.42
CA ILE A 231 11.04 -2.22 17.39
C ILE A 231 10.25 -1.11 16.70
N GLY A 232 8.97 -0.97 17.06
CA GLY A 232 8.08 0.01 16.44
C GLY A 232 8.34 1.40 16.98
N VAL A 233 8.26 2.43 16.11
CA VAL A 233 8.25 3.83 16.52
C VAL A 233 6.89 4.43 16.19
N VAL A 234 6.24 5.02 17.19
CA VAL A 234 4.90 5.64 17.09
C VAL A 234 4.93 7.12 17.48
N SER A 235 3.88 7.85 17.10
CA SER A 235 3.73 9.29 17.39
C SER A 235 2.96 9.60 18.65
N SER A 236 2.37 8.59 19.32
CA SER A 236 1.57 8.77 20.53
C SER A 236 1.46 7.44 21.30
N GLU A 237 1.21 7.56 22.60
CA GLU A 237 1.19 6.44 23.54
C GLU A 237 0.06 5.44 23.26
N ASP A 238 -1.12 5.93 22.90
CA ASP A 238 -2.32 5.15 22.58
C ASP A 238 -2.13 4.14 21.44
N LYS A 239 -1.09 4.32 20.60
CA LYS A 239 -0.77 3.42 19.48
C LYS A 239 0.12 2.24 19.87
N LYS A 240 0.71 2.23 21.06
CA LYS A 240 1.67 1.21 21.48
C LYS A 240 1.08 -0.19 21.56
N ASP A 241 -0.07 -0.31 22.22
CA ASP A 241 -0.71 -1.61 22.44
C ASP A 241 -1.12 -2.25 21.10
N TYR A 242 -1.58 -1.45 20.16
CA TYR A 242 -1.89 -1.91 18.82
C TYR A 242 -0.65 -2.49 18.12
N VAL A 243 0.48 -1.78 18.15
CA VAL A 243 1.72 -2.23 17.50
C VAL A 243 2.29 -3.48 18.19
N LEU A 244 2.19 -3.57 19.52
CA LEU A 244 2.57 -4.76 20.28
C LEU A 244 1.68 -5.97 19.89
N SER A 245 0.37 -5.78 19.74
CA SER A 245 -0.55 -6.83 19.33
C SER A 245 -0.26 -7.35 17.91
N MET A 246 0.34 -6.52 17.06
CA MET A 246 0.80 -6.90 15.71
C MET A 246 2.15 -7.64 15.71
N GLY A 247 2.73 -7.93 16.87
CA GLY A 247 3.93 -8.76 17.04
C GLY A 247 5.23 -7.97 17.21
N ALA A 248 5.20 -6.68 17.50
CA ALA A 248 6.39 -5.93 17.85
C ALA A 248 6.99 -6.43 19.18
N LYS A 249 8.32 -6.49 19.26
CA LYS A 249 9.03 -6.80 20.51
C LYS A 249 8.95 -5.68 21.52
N ALA A 250 8.99 -4.44 21.03
CA ALA A 250 8.90 -3.22 21.84
C ALA A 250 8.44 -2.05 20.97
N VAL A 251 7.99 -0.98 21.62
CA VAL A 251 7.53 0.25 20.94
C VAL A 251 8.12 1.46 21.65
N LEU A 252 8.68 2.38 20.86
CA LEU A 252 9.20 3.67 21.30
C LEU A 252 8.24 4.79 20.85
N ASN A 253 7.98 5.74 21.75
CA ASN A 253 7.25 6.96 21.41
C ASN A 253 8.24 8.02 20.92
N ARG A 254 8.10 8.51 19.69
CA ARG A 254 8.98 9.55 19.15
C ARG A 254 8.98 10.84 19.96
N LYS A 255 7.91 11.12 20.71
CA LYS A 255 7.81 12.33 21.55
C LYS A 255 8.76 12.35 22.73
N ASP A 256 9.34 11.19 23.10
CA ASP A 256 10.30 11.10 24.21
C ASP A 256 11.71 11.56 23.81
N PHE A 257 11.92 11.91 22.54
CA PHE A 257 13.20 12.26 21.95
C PHE A 257 13.08 13.51 21.08
N ASN A 258 14.23 14.20 20.87
CA ASN A 258 14.29 15.40 20.04
C ASN A 258 15.44 15.33 19.02
N CYS A 259 15.54 14.22 18.27
CA CYS A 259 16.53 14.00 17.21
C CYS A 259 15.87 13.89 15.83
N TRP A 260 14.93 14.78 15.55
CA TRP A 260 14.16 14.80 14.32
C TRP A 260 14.51 15.97 13.43
N GLY A 261 14.25 15.83 12.13
CA GLY A 261 14.53 16.86 11.14
C GLY A 261 15.91 16.71 10.49
N GLN A 262 16.30 17.74 9.76
CA GLN A 262 17.57 17.77 9.05
C GLN A 262 18.74 17.75 10.04
N LEU A 263 19.81 17.07 9.64
CA LEU A 263 21.07 17.07 10.42
C LEU A 263 21.66 18.47 10.43
N PRO A 264 21.95 19.08 11.62
CA PRO A 264 22.68 20.31 11.70
C PRO A 264 24.09 20.18 11.05
N PRO A 265 24.68 21.27 10.54
CA PRO A 265 26.02 21.23 9.99
C PRO A 265 27.01 20.57 10.96
N VAL A 266 27.80 19.63 10.47
CA VAL A 266 28.79 18.90 11.29
C VAL A 266 29.73 19.86 11.99
N ASN A 267 29.82 19.73 13.30
CA ASN A 267 30.56 20.64 14.20
C ASN A 267 30.05 22.11 14.21
N GLY A 268 28.89 22.38 13.62
CA GLY A 268 28.19 23.65 13.68
C GLY A 268 27.27 23.78 14.87
N GLU A 269 26.53 24.87 14.91
CA GLU A 269 25.53 25.14 15.96
C GLU A 269 24.46 24.05 15.98
N GLY A 270 24.09 23.61 17.18
CA GLY A 270 23.05 22.58 17.40
C GLY A 270 23.52 21.14 17.16
N PHE A 271 24.66 20.89 16.52
CA PHE A 271 25.12 19.54 16.20
C PHE A 271 25.36 18.67 17.44
N ALA A 272 26.00 19.23 18.47
CA ALA A 272 26.30 18.50 19.70
C ALA A 272 25.02 18.06 20.46
N ASP A 273 24.02 18.93 20.53
CA ASP A 273 22.74 18.67 21.18
C ASP A 273 21.92 17.65 20.37
N TYR A 274 21.87 17.80 19.05
CA TYR A 274 21.26 16.82 18.15
C TYR A 274 21.87 15.44 18.35
N MET A 275 23.19 15.32 18.37
CA MET A 275 23.89 14.05 18.59
C MET A 275 23.70 13.50 20.00
N LYS A 276 23.49 14.35 21.01
CA LYS A 276 23.13 13.91 22.37
C LYS A 276 21.76 13.22 22.37
N GLU A 277 20.77 13.80 21.69
CA GLU A 277 19.43 13.20 21.54
C GLU A 277 19.46 11.92 20.68
N CYS A 278 20.25 11.88 19.60
CA CYS A 278 20.46 10.64 18.82
C CYS A 278 21.03 9.51 19.70
N ARG A 279 21.98 9.82 20.59
CA ARG A 279 22.54 8.81 21.55
C ARG A 279 21.49 8.38 22.57
N LYS A 280 20.62 9.28 23.03
CA LYS A 280 19.51 8.94 23.93
C LYS A 280 18.54 7.96 23.24
N PHE A 281 18.19 8.22 21.98
CA PHE A 281 17.38 7.30 21.18
C PHE A 281 18.07 5.97 20.95
N GLY A 282 19.35 5.96 20.57
CA GLY A 282 20.16 4.76 20.41
C GLY A 282 20.28 3.96 21.71
N LYS A 283 20.38 4.64 22.87
CA LYS A 283 20.39 3.95 24.18
C LYS A 283 19.05 3.26 24.46
N ALA A 284 17.92 3.90 24.16
CA ALA A 284 16.61 3.26 24.30
C ALA A 284 16.49 1.98 23.43
N ILE A 285 17.05 2.01 22.21
CA ILE A 285 17.14 0.79 21.38
C ILE A 285 18.04 -0.26 22.06
N TRP A 286 19.19 0.12 22.60
CA TRP A 286 20.10 -0.81 23.28
C TRP A 286 19.51 -1.46 24.53
N ASP A 287 18.68 -0.73 25.26
CA ASP A 287 17.99 -1.26 26.45
C ASP A 287 17.00 -2.38 26.04
N ILE A 288 16.44 -2.30 24.83
CA ILE A 288 15.55 -3.33 24.25
C ILE A 288 16.33 -4.51 23.67
N THR A 289 17.46 -4.24 23.01
CA THR A 289 18.20 -5.24 22.21
C THR A 289 19.31 -5.94 22.98
N GLY A 290 19.62 -5.52 24.21
CA GLY A 290 20.78 -5.99 24.96
C GLY A 290 22.09 -5.42 24.41
N LYS A 291 22.17 -4.11 24.23
CA LYS A 291 23.33 -3.33 23.74
C LYS A 291 23.74 -3.64 22.29
N ARG A 292 22.79 -3.95 21.45
CA ARG A 292 23.01 -4.15 20.00
C ARG A 292 22.32 -3.05 19.19
N ASP A 293 22.99 -2.56 18.16
CA ASP A 293 22.34 -1.72 17.14
C ASP A 293 21.37 -2.56 16.31
N VAL A 294 20.40 -1.93 15.67
CA VAL A 294 19.43 -2.62 14.80
C VAL A 294 20.08 -3.07 13.49
N ASP A 295 19.69 -4.24 13.01
CA ASP A 295 20.21 -4.83 11.77
C ASP A 295 19.74 -4.09 10.53
N MET A 296 18.50 -3.59 10.59
CA MET A 296 17.85 -2.86 9.52
C MET A 296 16.96 -1.75 10.09
N VAL A 297 16.81 -0.67 9.34
CA VAL A 297 15.80 0.36 9.58
C VAL A 297 14.82 0.36 8.41
N PHE A 298 13.56 0.16 8.71
CA PHE A 298 12.44 0.28 7.80
C PHE A 298 11.96 1.74 7.82
N GLU A 299 12.31 2.48 6.78
CA GLU A 299 12.17 3.94 6.69
C GLU A 299 11.12 4.33 5.65
N HIS A 300 10.24 5.27 5.98
CA HIS A 300 9.32 5.89 5.04
C HIS A 300 8.95 7.36 5.35
N PRO A 301 9.16 7.92 6.56
CA PRO A 301 8.97 9.35 6.80
C PRO A 301 9.94 10.22 5.98
N GLY A 302 11.20 9.83 5.88
CA GLY A 302 12.19 10.55 5.09
C GLY A 302 12.88 11.66 5.88
N GLU A 303 12.70 12.94 5.49
CA GLU A 303 13.47 14.07 5.99
C GLU A 303 13.58 14.15 7.51
N ALA A 304 12.48 13.89 8.22
CA ALA A 304 12.44 14.01 9.68
C ALA A 304 13.21 12.91 10.43
N THR A 305 13.42 11.73 9.86
CA THR A 305 13.93 10.55 10.57
C THR A 305 15.17 9.93 9.96
N PHE A 306 15.47 10.28 8.71
CA PHE A 306 16.57 9.67 7.96
C PHE A 306 17.96 9.84 8.62
N PRO A 307 18.34 11.01 9.14
CA PRO A 307 19.66 11.16 9.78
C PRO A 307 19.86 10.23 10.97
N VAL A 308 18.85 10.10 11.83
CA VAL A 308 18.92 9.19 12.99
C VAL A 308 18.82 7.73 12.57
N SER A 309 18.11 7.40 11.50
CA SER A 309 18.06 6.06 10.93
C SER A 309 19.44 5.58 10.50
N VAL A 310 20.19 6.45 9.81
CA VAL A 310 21.60 6.18 9.44
C VAL A 310 22.49 6.07 10.67
N PHE A 311 22.23 6.84 11.74
CA PHE A 311 23.00 6.76 12.97
C PHE A 311 22.80 5.44 13.72
N VAL A 312 21.55 4.96 13.93
CA VAL A 312 21.24 3.81 14.79
C VAL A 312 21.39 2.43 14.13
N VAL A 313 21.39 2.36 12.78
CA VAL A 313 21.61 1.07 12.12
C VAL A 313 23.03 0.58 12.35
N LYS A 314 23.20 -0.74 12.59
CA LYS A 314 24.48 -1.35 12.88
C LYS A 314 25.52 -1.16 11.77
N ARG A 315 26.78 -1.44 12.08
CA ARG A 315 27.86 -1.59 11.07
C ARG A 315 27.45 -2.70 10.08
N GLY A 316 27.55 -2.39 8.76
CA GLY A 316 27.12 -3.31 7.69
C GLY A 316 25.60 -3.48 7.55
N GLY A 317 24.80 -2.80 8.37
CA GLY A 317 23.35 -2.81 8.28
C GLY A 317 22.80 -1.91 7.17
N MET A 318 21.47 -1.90 7.00
CA MET A 318 20.81 -1.21 5.92
C MET A 318 19.67 -0.32 6.42
N VAL A 319 19.59 0.91 5.92
CA VAL A 319 18.38 1.73 5.94
C VAL A 319 17.69 1.53 4.60
N VAL A 320 16.49 0.95 4.59
CA VAL A 320 15.67 0.79 3.40
C VAL A 320 14.53 1.78 3.43
N ILE A 321 14.38 2.58 2.36
CA ILE A 321 13.41 3.69 2.28
C ILE A 321 12.53 3.57 1.04
N CYS A 322 11.20 3.80 1.19
CA CYS A 322 10.23 3.71 0.09
C CYS A 322 9.37 4.97 -0.11
N ALA A 323 9.51 5.97 0.72
CA ALA A 323 8.69 7.20 0.65
C ALA A 323 9.43 8.38 1.31
N GLY A 324 8.76 9.53 1.39
CA GLY A 324 9.28 10.74 2.04
C GLY A 324 8.12 11.61 2.52
N THR A 325 7.27 11.06 3.41
CA THR A 325 6.05 11.74 3.86
C THR A 325 6.29 13.00 4.70
N THR A 326 7.51 13.20 5.19
CA THR A 326 7.91 14.42 5.92
C THR A 326 8.84 15.34 5.11
N GLY A 327 9.13 14.99 3.86
CA GLY A 327 10.00 15.73 2.97
C GLY A 327 11.04 14.85 2.26
N TYR A 328 11.60 15.39 1.19
CA TYR A 328 12.46 14.65 0.25
C TYR A 328 13.96 15.00 0.40
N ASN A 329 14.33 16.02 1.21
CA ASN A 329 15.70 16.46 1.39
C ASN A 329 16.39 15.65 2.50
N LEU A 330 16.93 14.50 2.13
CA LEU A 330 17.58 13.60 3.09
C LEU A 330 19.00 14.08 3.40
N THR A 331 19.28 14.33 4.68
CA THR A 331 20.63 14.68 5.17
C THR A 331 21.22 13.55 5.97
N MET A 332 22.55 13.39 5.94
CA MET A 332 23.25 12.39 6.76
C MET A 332 24.71 12.79 6.99
N ASP A 333 25.28 12.33 8.09
CA ASP A 333 26.72 12.37 8.30
C ASP A 333 27.38 11.21 7.54
N ALA A 334 28.08 11.52 6.48
CA ALA A 334 28.74 10.53 5.62
C ALA A 334 29.69 9.62 6.40
N ARG A 335 30.29 10.10 7.51
CA ARG A 335 31.18 9.30 8.38
C ARG A 335 30.47 8.08 8.95
N PHE A 336 29.19 8.22 9.31
CA PHE A 336 28.39 7.08 9.78
C PHE A 336 28.09 6.08 8.66
N LEU A 337 28.01 6.52 7.43
CA LEU A 337 27.77 5.65 6.27
C LEU A 337 29.03 4.87 5.89
N TRP A 338 30.12 5.56 5.44
CA TRP A 338 31.26 4.87 4.86
C TRP A 338 32.18 4.22 5.89
N MET A 339 32.46 4.88 7.05
CA MET A 339 33.30 4.27 8.11
C MET A 339 32.64 3.03 8.77
N ARG A 340 31.34 2.96 8.73
CA ARG A 340 30.55 1.85 9.28
C ARG A 340 30.05 0.89 8.22
N GLN A 341 30.41 1.09 6.95
CA GLN A 341 30.02 0.24 5.82
C GLN A 341 28.51 -0.03 5.78
N LYS A 342 27.72 0.98 6.09
CA LYS A 342 26.26 0.90 6.08
C LYS A 342 25.74 1.05 4.65
N ARG A 343 24.53 0.57 4.41
CA ARG A 343 23.84 0.69 3.13
C ARG A 343 22.63 1.58 3.29
N VAL A 344 22.35 2.41 2.29
CA VAL A 344 21.08 3.10 2.06
C VAL A 344 20.49 2.52 0.79
N GLN A 345 19.25 2.04 0.86
CA GLN A 345 18.59 1.37 -0.24
C GLN A 345 17.22 2.00 -0.49
N GLY A 346 17.02 2.59 -1.68
CA GLY A 346 15.69 2.95 -2.17
C GLY A 346 14.90 1.71 -2.54
N SER A 347 13.61 1.68 -2.23
CA SER A 347 12.71 0.60 -2.58
C SER A 347 11.38 1.20 -3.05
N HIS A 348 10.90 0.78 -4.20
CA HIS A 348 9.65 1.28 -4.78
C HIS A 348 8.70 0.11 -4.99
N PHE A 349 7.53 0.14 -4.34
CA PHE A 349 6.51 -0.92 -4.40
C PHE A 349 7.10 -2.35 -4.38
N ALA A 350 6.58 -3.27 -5.23
CA ALA A 350 7.08 -4.63 -5.36
C ALA A 350 6.68 -5.20 -6.73
N HIS A 351 7.44 -6.17 -7.24
CA HIS A 351 7.02 -6.96 -8.38
C HIS A 351 6.08 -8.11 -7.96
N LEU A 352 5.41 -8.72 -8.93
CA LEU A 352 4.39 -9.74 -8.70
C LEU A 352 4.86 -10.93 -7.84
N TYR A 353 6.12 -11.38 -8.00
CA TYR A 353 6.63 -12.51 -7.20
C TYR A 353 6.63 -12.18 -5.69
N HIS A 354 7.13 -10.98 -5.29
CA HIS A 354 7.08 -10.55 -3.91
C HIS A 354 5.63 -10.40 -3.41
N ALA A 355 4.75 -9.84 -4.22
CA ALA A 355 3.34 -9.70 -3.90
C ALA A 355 2.65 -11.05 -3.70
N SER A 356 2.94 -12.03 -4.56
CA SER A 356 2.38 -13.38 -4.45
C SER A 356 2.87 -14.11 -3.20
N GLN A 357 4.16 -13.98 -2.84
CA GLN A 357 4.69 -14.55 -1.60
C GLN A 357 4.05 -13.90 -0.37
N ALA A 358 3.88 -12.60 -0.39
CA ALA A 358 3.22 -11.85 0.68
C ALA A 358 1.73 -12.24 0.80
N ASN A 359 1.01 -12.36 -0.33
CA ASN A 359 -0.38 -12.81 -0.38
C ASN A 359 -0.55 -14.24 0.17
N GLN A 360 0.41 -15.13 -0.10
CA GLN A 360 0.39 -16.50 0.45
C GLN A 360 0.41 -16.49 1.98
N LEU A 361 1.14 -15.58 2.62
CA LEU A 361 1.15 -15.45 4.08
C LEU A 361 -0.23 -15.03 4.63
N VAL A 362 -0.99 -14.25 3.87
CA VAL A 362 -2.38 -13.91 4.24
C VAL A 362 -3.29 -15.12 4.04
N ILE A 363 -3.18 -15.84 2.91
CA ILE A 363 -3.92 -17.07 2.65
C ILE A 363 -3.69 -18.11 3.77
N ASP A 364 -2.45 -18.24 4.22
CA ASP A 364 -2.03 -19.14 5.31
C ASP A 364 -2.37 -18.61 6.71
N ARG A 365 -3.06 -17.47 6.81
CA ARG A 365 -3.45 -16.80 8.06
C ARG A 365 -2.25 -16.45 8.97
N ARG A 366 -1.09 -16.18 8.36
CA ARG A 366 0.12 -15.77 9.07
C ARG A 366 0.23 -14.25 9.20
N ILE A 367 -0.44 -13.52 8.34
CA ILE A 367 -0.53 -12.06 8.32
C ILE A 367 -2.00 -11.68 8.38
N ASP A 368 -2.32 -10.79 9.30
CA ASP A 368 -3.62 -10.13 9.42
C ASP A 368 -3.66 -8.93 8.47
N PRO A 369 -4.73 -8.67 7.70
CA PRO A 369 -4.84 -7.52 6.81
C PRO A 369 -4.79 -6.16 7.54
N ALA A 370 -4.87 -6.16 8.87
CA ALA A 370 -4.78 -4.98 9.73
C ALA A 370 -5.77 -3.88 9.31
N MET A 371 -6.97 -4.28 8.92
CA MET A 371 -8.05 -3.36 8.56
C MET A 371 -8.60 -2.66 9.81
N SER A 372 -8.64 -1.35 9.79
CA SER A 372 -9.10 -0.54 10.92
C SER A 372 -10.45 0.12 10.71
N GLU A 373 -10.81 0.44 9.48
CA GLU A 373 -12.04 1.16 9.17
C GLU A 373 -12.56 0.73 7.80
N VAL A 374 -13.89 0.54 7.71
CA VAL A 374 -14.60 0.32 6.43
C VAL A 374 -15.54 1.50 6.22
N LEU A 375 -15.42 2.16 5.07
CA LEU A 375 -16.24 3.30 4.71
C LEU A 375 -17.17 2.95 3.54
N PRO A 376 -18.34 3.59 3.46
CA PRO A 376 -19.21 3.46 2.29
C PRO A 376 -18.64 4.21 1.08
N TRP A 377 -19.17 3.91 -0.10
CA TRP A 377 -18.73 4.46 -1.39
C TRP A 377 -18.63 5.98 -1.44
N ASP A 378 -19.60 6.68 -0.87
CA ASP A 378 -19.66 8.15 -0.87
C ASP A 378 -18.61 8.82 0.00
N LYS A 379 -17.82 8.03 0.76
CA LYS A 379 -16.78 8.49 1.68
C LYS A 379 -15.34 8.31 1.17
N ILE A 380 -15.15 7.98 -0.11
CA ILE A 380 -13.80 7.86 -0.70
C ILE A 380 -12.99 9.15 -0.56
N PRO A 381 -13.49 10.34 -0.90
CA PRO A 381 -12.74 11.59 -0.68
C PRO A 381 -12.47 11.89 0.79
N ASP A 382 -13.45 11.62 1.68
CA ASP A 382 -13.30 11.80 3.13
C ASP A 382 -12.19 10.91 3.71
N ALA A 383 -12.07 9.67 3.25
CA ALA A 383 -11.03 8.74 3.68
C ALA A 383 -9.63 9.26 3.31
N HIS A 384 -9.47 9.79 2.10
CA HIS A 384 -8.21 10.39 1.65
C HIS A 384 -7.90 11.71 2.38
N GLU A 385 -8.92 12.48 2.70
CA GLU A 385 -8.79 13.70 3.52
C GLU A 385 -8.29 13.38 4.93
N LYS A 386 -8.89 12.35 5.58
CA LYS A 386 -8.40 11.83 6.88
C LYS A 386 -6.94 11.38 6.81
N MET A 387 -6.55 10.73 5.71
CA MET A 387 -5.18 10.26 5.50
C MET A 387 -4.21 11.42 5.31
N LEU A 388 -4.56 12.42 4.50
CA LEU A 388 -3.77 13.64 4.30
C LEU A 388 -3.53 14.38 5.63
N ASP A 389 -4.56 14.49 6.46
CA ASP A 389 -4.51 15.14 7.77
C ASP A 389 -3.90 14.26 8.87
N ASN A 390 -3.49 13.01 8.56
CA ASN A 390 -3.00 12.02 9.53
C ASN A 390 -3.99 11.77 10.70
N LYS A 391 -5.30 11.77 10.39
CA LYS A 391 -6.41 11.56 11.35
C LYS A 391 -7.05 10.17 11.26
N HIS A 392 -6.50 9.28 10.45
CA HIS A 392 -6.99 7.91 10.32
C HIS A 392 -6.58 7.04 11.52
N ALA A 393 -7.37 6.00 11.78
CA ALA A 393 -7.04 4.98 12.78
C ALA A 393 -5.76 4.19 12.42
N PRO A 394 -5.08 3.56 13.39
CA PRO A 394 -3.98 2.64 13.10
C PRO A 394 -4.42 1.51 12.15
N GLY A 395 -3.53 1.10 11.23
CA GLY A 395 -3.82 0.06 10.24
C GLY A 395 -4.21 0.61 8.88
N ASN A 396 -5.04 -0.15 8.14
CA ASN A 396 -5.46 0.12 6.78
C ASN A 396 -6.96 0.40 6.70
N MET A 397 -7.36 1.23 5.76
CA MET A 397 -8.77 1.56 5.48
C MET A 397 -9.23 0.90 4.17
N ALA A 398 -10.48 0.48 4.14
CA ALA A 398 -11.16 0.02 2.93
C ALA A 398 -12.46 0.78 2.69
N VAL A 399 -12.89 0.82 1.44
CA VAL A 399 -14.20 1.34 1.03
C VAL A 399 -14.96 0.26 0.29
N LEU A 400 -16.26 0.15 0.56
CA LEU A 400 -17.15 -0.71 -0.20
C LEU A 400 -17.42 -0.07 -1.57
N VAL A 401 -17.36 -0.88 -2.63
CA VAL A 401 -17.69 -0.43 -4.00
C VAL A 401 -18.97 -1.12 -4.48
N SER A 402 -18.89 -2.34 -4.98
CA SER A 402 -20.07 -3.10 -5.39
C SER A 402 -20.60 -4.03 -4.30
N SER A 403 -19.83 -4.28 -3.24
CA SER A 403 -20.33 -5.01 -2.08
C SER A 403 -21.42 -4.20 -1.37
N PRO A 404 -22.67 -4.70 -1.24
CA PRO A 404 -23.79 -3.94 -0.70
C PRO A 404 -23.65 -3.62 0.79
N ARG A 405 -22.88 -4.39 1.55
CA ARG A 405 -22.59 -4.19 2.97
C ARG A 405 -21.25 -4.84 3.34
N SER A 406 -20.71 -4.47 4.49
CA SER A 406 -19.54 -5.12 5.06
C SER A 406 -19.83 -6.54 5.57
N GLY A 407 -18.78 -7.33 5.74
CA GLY A 407 -18.83 -8.67 6.32
C GLY A 407 -19.16 -9.79 5.32
N LEU A 408 -19.33 -9.50 4.05
CA LEU A 408 -19.58 -10.51 3.00
C LEU A 408 -18.28 -11.16 2.54
N ARG A 409 -18.31 -12.49 2.32
CA ARG A 409 -17.12 -13.27 1.98
C ARG A 409 -17.16 -13.94 0.62
N THR A 410 -18.33 -14.21 0.08
CA THR A 410 -18.50 -14.91 -1.20
C THR A 410 -19.28 -14.05 -2.18
N TYR A 411 -19.23 -14.41 -3.46
CA TYR A 411 -20.06 -13.76 -4.46
C TYR A 411 -21.55 -14.09 -4.24
N GLU A 412 -21.84 -15.29 -3.79
CA GLU A 412 -23.21 -15.71 -3.41
C GLU A 412 -23.77 -14.82 -2.31
N ASP A 413 -23.00 -14.56 -1.23
CA ASP A 413 -23.41 -13.64 -0.16
C ASP A 413 -23.74 -12.24 -0.70
N VAL A 414 -22.98 -11.77 -1.70
CA VAL A 414 -23.20 -10.46 -2.34
C VAL A 414 -24.50 -10.46 -3.13
N LEU A 415 -24.77 -11.51 -3.92
CA LEU A 415 -25.99 -11.62 -4.70
C LEU A 415 -27.24 -11.68 -3.80
N GLU A 416 -27.22 -12.49 -2.74
CA GLU A 416 -28.29 -12.57 -1.75
C GLU A 416 -28.56 -11.23 -1.06
N ALA A 417 -27.48 -10.54 -0.63
CA ALA A 417 -27.60 -9.24 0.02
C ALA A 417 -28.08 -8.14 -0.94
N SER A 418 -27.73 -8.21 -2.22
CA SER A 418 -28.22 -7.28 -3.26
C SER A 418 -29.69 -7.50 -3.57
N ALA A 419 -30.13 -8.77 -3.68
CA ALA A 419 -31.53 -9.12 -3.90
C ALA A 419 -32.46 -8.67 -2.74
N ALA A 420 -31.96 -8.66 -1.51
CA ALA A 420 -32.71 -8.21 -0.34
C ALA A 420 -32.91 -6.68 -0.26
N ARG A 421 -32.27 -5.90 -1.11
CA ARG A 421 -32.40 -4.42 -1.18
C ARG A 421 -33.40 -3.93 -2.23
N GLY A 422 -33.74 -4.76 -3.20
CA GLY A 422 -34.73 -4.47 -4.25
C GLY A 422 -36.10 -4.96 -3.87
#